data_45dad27948eba0164dd3e893059dc2e8
#
_entry.id   45dad27948eba0164dd3e893059dc2e8
#
_cell.length_a   1.000
_cell.length_b   1.000
_cell.length_c   1.000
_cell.angle_alpha   90.00
_cell.angle_beta   90.00
_cell.angle_gamma   90.00
#
_symmetry.space_group_name_H-M   'P 1'
#
loop_
_entity.id
_entity.type
_entity.pdbx_description
1 polymer ?
#
loop_
_entity_poly.entity_id
_entity_poly.type
_entity_poly.pdbx_seq_one_letter_code
_entity_poly.pdbx_strand_id
1 'polypeptide(L)'
;SYGTVYEIARDDGFGMVDHAALKVLSIPAAPEDFDTLVAEGRTPEEVTALFHRQVETIARQLMAVDAISGDPNLLRCEDHVIRAHADGRGWDIYVRTELLPSLPDYLRNHPHGEADIIRLGAGLCSALETCHRRGIVHGDIKPRNVFVGGGNFNEQVTYKLGDFGMAQFSAVDNTNDFMAPEVLCGAPVSPASDLYSVGMVLYLSLIHISE
;
A
#
# COMPACT_ATOMS: atom_id res chain seq x y z
N SER A 1 -5.88 -1.69 -9.06
CA SER A 1 -5.59 -1.09 -7.74
C SER A 1 -6.85 -1.13 -6.89
N TYR A 2 -6.77 -1.67 -5.70
CA TYR A 2 -7.88 -1.66 -4.75
C TYR A 2 -8.06 -0.22 -4.23
N GLY A 3 -9.12 0.45 -4.66
CA GLY A 3 -9.47 1.78 -4.22
C GLY A 3 -9.02 2.90 -5.16
N THR A 4 -9.55 4.07 -4.92
CA THR A 4 -9.25 5.30 -5.65
C THR A 4 -8.41 6.20 -4.75
N VAL A 5 -7.36 6.81 -5.33
CA VAL A 5 -6.52 7.77 -4.62
C VAL A 5 -6.82 9.17 -5.15
N TYR A 6 -7.08 10.08 -4.24
CA TYR A 6 -7.33 11.50 -4.51
C TYR A 6 -6.22 12.34 -3.89
N GLU A 7 -5.77 13.36 -4.60
CA GLU A 7 -5.05 14.46 -3.97
C GLU A 7 -6.08 15.35 -3.25
N ILE A 8 -5.84 15.64 -1.99
CA ILE A 8 -6.66 16.54 -1.19
C ILE A 8 -5.80 17.69 -0.70
N ALA A 9 -6.40 18.87 -0.60
CA ALA A 9 -5.75 20.08 -0.10
C ALA A 9 -6.56 20.69 1.04
N ARG A 10 -5.87 21.13 2.08
CA ARG A 10 -6.47 21.90 3.18
C ARG A 10 -5.80 23.25 3.23
N ASP A 11 -6.57 24.32 3.02
CA ASP A 11 -6.16 25.69 3.24
C ASP A 11 -6.38 26.04 4.73
N ASP A 12 -5.34 26.53 5.40
CA ASP A 12 -5.39 26.95 6.81
C ASP A 12 -6.00 28.36 6.98
N GLY A 13 -6.28 29.06 5.88
CA GLY A 13 -6.78 30.45 5.88
C GLY A 13 -5.70 31.51 6.12
N PHE A 14 -4.43 31.11 6.26
CA PHE A 14 -3.27 31.99 6.44
C PHE A 14 -2.30 31.95 5.26
N GLY A 15 -2.71 31.29 4.15
CA GLY A 15 -1.93 31.19 2.92
C GLY A 15 -1.04 29.95 2.85
N MET A 16 -1.16 29.03 3.79
CA MET A 16 -0.54 27.70 3.72
C MET A 16 -1.57 26.67 3.26
N VAL A 17 -1.21 25.91 2.22
CA VAL A 17 -2.01 24.80 1.72
C VAL A 17 -1.27 23.51 2.01
N ASP A 18 -1.89 22.66 2.82
CA ASP A 18 -1.38 21.32 3.14
C ASP A 18 -1.98 20.30 2.17
N HIS A 19 -1.13 19.56 1.46
CA HIS A 19 -1.53 18.55 0.50
C HIS A 19 -1.32 17.16 1.07
N ALA A 20 -2.30 16.27 0.87
CA ALA A 20 -2.22 14.88 1.28
C ALA A 20 -2.84 13.97 0.22
N ALA A 21 -2.51 12.69 0.26
CA ALA A 21 -3.19 11.66 -0.50
C ALA A 21 -4.32 11.06 0.35
N LEU A 22 -5.51 10.95 -0.23
CA LEU A 22 -6.65 10.26 0.36
C LEU A 22 -6.94 9.01 -0.47
N LYS A 23 -6.69 7.85 0.11
CA LYS A 23 -7.07 6.56 -0.47
C LYS A 23 -8.43 6.15 0.06
N VAL A 24 -9.34 5.80 -0.84
CA VAL A 24 -10.68 5.32 -0.51
C VAL A 24 -10.82 3.87 -0.96
N LEU A 25 -11.15 3.00 -0.04
CA LEU A 25 -11.36 1.56 -0.25
C LEU A 25 -12.79 1.23 0.09
N SER A 26 -13.54 0.65 -0.84
CA SER A 26 -14.91 0.17 -0.59
C SER A 26 -14.90 -1.35 -0.40
N ILE A 27 -15.61 -1.84 0.59
CA ILE A 27 -15.79 -3.26 0.88
C ILE A 27 -17.29 -3.54 1.00
N PRO A 28 -17.86 -4.33 0.05
CA PRO A 28 -17.21 -4.94 -1.12
C PRO A 28 -16.70 -3.90 -2.13
N ALA A 29 -15.78 -4.33 -3.01
CA ALA A 29 -15.19 -3.46 -4.02
C ALA A 29 -16.22 -3.02 -5.07
N ALA A 30 -17.20 -3.87 -5.37
CA ALA A 30 -18.35 -3.55 -6.19
C ALA A 30 -19.64 -3.90 -5.41
N PRO A 31 -20.69 -3.07 -5.49
CA PRO A 31 -21.98 -3.36 -4.83
C PRO A 31 -22.55 -4.73 -5.22
N GLU A 32 -22.32 -5.14 -6.47
CA GLU A 32 -22.79 -6.41 -7.04
C GLU A 32 -22.15 -7.65 -6.39
N ASP A 33 -20.98 -7.51 -5.74
CA ASP A 33 -20.31 -8.60 -5.05
C ASP A 33 -21.17 -9.13 -3.89
N PHE A 34 -21.91 -8.24 -3.22
CA PHE A 34 -22.86 -8.62 -2.17
C PHE A 34 -23.98 -9.47 -2.72
N ASP A 35 -24.62 -9.00 -3.79
CA ASP A 35 -25.77 -9.69 -4.39
C ASP A 35 -25.34 -11.02 -5.03
N THR A 36 -24.13 -11.10 -5.58
CA THR A 36 -23.54 -12.34 -6.13
C THR A 36 -23.41 -13.42 -5.06
N LEU A 37 -22.83 -13.06 -3.89
CA LEU A 37 -22.66 -14.02 -2.78
C LEU A 37 -24.02 -14.47 -2.20
N VAL A 38 -25.03 -13.60 -2.19
CA VAL A 38 -26.39 -13.98 -1.79
C VAL A 38 -27.01 -14.94 -2.82
N ALA A 39 -26.82 -14.66 -4.12
CA ALA A 39 -27.30 -15.54 -5.19
C ALA A 39 -26.62 -16.92 -5.19
N GLU A 40 -25.38 -17.01 -4.68
CA GLU A 40 -24.66 -18.27 -4.45
C GLU A 40 -25.20 -19.08 -3.24
N GLY A 41 -26.20 -18.58 -2.54
CA GLY A 41 -26.91 -19.28 -1.47
C GLY A 41 -26.48 -18.90 -0.05
N ARG A 42 -25.71 -17.82 0.13
CA ARG A 42 -25.41 -17.26 1.46
C ARG A 42 -26.54 -16.38 1.93
N THR A 43 -26.74 -16.30 3.25
CA THR A 43 -27.67 -15.31 3.78
C THR A 43 -27.05 -13.91 3.78
N PRO A 44 -27.87 -12.83 3.71
CA PRO A 44 -27.36 -11.46 3.81
C PRO A 44 -26.53 -11.21 5.07
N GLU A 45 -26.87 -11.84 6.20
CA GLU A 45 -26.15 -11.74 7.45
C GLU A 45 -24.77 -12.39 7.37
N GLU A 46 -24.64 -13.56 6.69
CA GLU A 46 -23.38 -14.25 6.48
C GLU A 46 -22.45 -13.43 5.58
N VAL A 47 -23.01 -12.80 4.52
CA VAL A 47 -22.26 -11.94 3.59
C VAL A 47 -21.77 -10.68 4.33
N THR A 48 -22.64 -10.03 5.10
CA THR A 48 -22.26 -8.87 5.93
C THR A 48 -21.15 -9.23 6.92
N ALA A 49 -21.28 -10.37 7.60
CA ALA A 49 -20.25 -10.84 8.54
C ALA A 49 -18.90 -11.18 7.84
N LEU A 50 -18.94 -11.63 6.59
CA LEU A 50 -17.73 -11.86 5.78
C LEU A 50 -17.00 -10.53 5.52
N PHE A 51 -17.71 -9.54 5.00
CA PHE A 51 -17.12 -8.22 4.71
C PHE A 51 -16.69 -7.49 5.98
N HIS A 52 -17.45 -7.60 7.07
CA HIS A 52 -17.04 -7.04 8.36
C HIS A 52 -15.69 -7.59 8.84
N ARG A 53 -15.44 -8.90 8.71
CA ARG A 53 -14.15 -9.51 9.04
C ARG A 53 -13.01 -9.00 8.15
N GLN A 54 -13.28 -8.70 6.88
CA GLN A 54 -12.29 -8.08 6.00
C GLN A 54 -11.92 -6.67 6.49
N VAL A 55 -12.94 -5.85 6.79
CA VAL A 55 -12.76 -4.50 7.35
C VAL A 55 -11.97 -4.53 8.66
N GLU A 56 -12.32 -5.43 9.59
CA GLU A 56 -11.56 -5.60 10.84
C GLU A 56 -10.10 -5.98 10.62
N THR A 57 -9.82 -6.78 9.59
CA THR A 57 -8.46 -7.17 9.25
C THR A 57 -7.66 -5.98 8.76
N ILE A 58 -8.24 -5.17 7.86
CA ILE A 58 -7.60 -3.93 7.37
C ILE A 58 -7.40 -2.95 8.54
N ALA A 59 -8.42 -2.75 9.38
CA ALA A 59 -8.33 -1.85 10.52
C ALA A 59 -7.17 -2.22 11.45
N ARG A 60 -7.02 -3.52 11.76
CA ARG A 60 -5.89 -4.00 12.57
C ARG A 60 -4.54 -3.75 11.93
N GLN A 61 -4.43 -3.92 10.61
CA GLN A 61 -3.20 -3.64 9.87
C GLN A 61 -2.88 -2.15 9.85
N LEU A 62 -3.86 -1.27 9.60
CA LEU A 62 -3.68 0.18 9.66
C LEU A 62 -3.18 0.62 11.05
N MET A 63 -3.78 0.10 12.13
CA MET A 63 -3.33 0.39 13.50
C MET A 63 -1.90 -0.11 13.76
N ALA A 64 -1.54 -1.27 13.24
CA ALA A 64 -0.20 -1.83 13.40
C ALA A 64 0.86 -0.98 12.65
N VAL A 65 0.53 -0.50 11.46
CA VAL A 65 1.39 0.40 10.67
C VAL A 65 1.48 1.78 11.31
N ASP A 66 0.38 2.32 11.84
CA ASP A 66 0.38 3.60 12.55
C ASP A 66 1.35 3.59 13.73
N ALA A 67 1.41 2.49 14.48
CA ALA A 67 2.34 2.31 15.59
C ALA A 67 3.84 2.34 15.18
N ILE A 68 4.16 2.28 13.89
CA ILE A 68 5.53 2.36 13.31
C ILE A 68 5.71 3.53 12.35
N SER A 69 4.75 4.44 12.27
CA SER A 69 4.71 5.56 11.33
C SER A 69 5.86 6.58 11.48
N GLY A 70 6.68 6.45 12.52
CA GLY A 70 7.90 7.26 12.72
C GLY A 70 9.14 6.77 11.97
N ASP A 71 9.09 5.61 11.28
CA ASP A 71 10.21 5.12 10.49
C ASP A 71 10.33 5.94 9.19
N PRO A 72 11.52 6.47 8.87
CA PRO A 72 11.72 7.33 7.69
C PRO A 72 11.48 6.60 6.36
N ASN A 73 11.59 5.29 6.34
CA ASN A 73 11.39 4.46 5.16
C ASN A 73 9.97 3.86 5.06
N LEU A 74 9.04 4.31 5.89
CA LEU A 74 7.63 3.98 5.79
C LEU A 74 6.83 5.21 5.33
N LEU A 75 5.85 4.99 4.45
CA LEU A 75 4.89 6.03 4.08
C LEU A 75 4.06 6.38 5.31
N ARG A 76 4.07 7.66 5.67
CA ARG A 76 3.37 8.12 6.86
C ARG A 76 1.86 8.09 6.64
N CYS A 77 1.17 7.29 7.44
CA CYS A 77 -0.28 7.38 7.61
C CYS A 77 -0.56 8.52 8.59
N GLU A 78 -1.39 9.48 8.17
CA GLU A 78 -1.72 10.65 9.01
C GLU A 78 -3.01 10.41 9.79
N ASP A 79 -3.99 9.73 9.16
CA ASP A 79 -5.28 9.41 9.76
C ASP A 79 -6.02 8.36 8.93
N HIS A 80 -6.97 7.66 9.55
CA HIS A 80 -7.90 6.81 8.84
C HIS A 80 -9.30 6.82 9.46
N VAL A 81 -10.32 6.64 8.65
CA VAL A 81 -11.73 6.58 9.07
C VAL A 81 -12.43 5.44 8.36
N ILE A 82 -13.22 4.68 9.09
CA ILE A 82 -14.06 3.60 8.56
C ILE A 82 -15.53 4.00 8.74
N ARG A 83 -16.30 3.94 7.65
CA ARG A 83 -17.72 4.27 7.63
C ARG A 83 -18.53 3.13 7.03
N ALA A 84 -19.56 2.69 7.74
CA ALA A 84 -20.54 1.76 7.19
C ALA A 84 -21.40 2.47 6.13
N HIS A 85 -21.77 1.76 5.09
CA HIS A 85 -22.76 2.23 4.10
C HIS A 85 -24.14 2.33 4.74
N ALA A 86 -24.96 3.28 4.26
CA ALA A 86 -26.29 3.53 4.80
C ALA A 86 -27.25 2.34 4.64
N ASP A 87 -27.02 1.49 3.65
CA ASP A 87 -27.78 0.27 3.38
C ASP A 87 -27.34 -0.93 4.24
N GLY A 88 -26.28 -0.78 5.04
CA GLY A 88 -25.71 -1.82 5.89
C GLY A 88 -24.99 -2.94 5.15
N ARG A 89 -24.73 -2.80 3.83
CA ARG A 89 -24.15 -3.85 2.99
C ARG A 89 -22.65 -3.76 2.80
N GLY A 90 -22.01 -2.71 3.35
CA GLY A 90 -20.59 -2.51 3.15
C GLY A 90 -19.99 -1.38 3.98
N TRP A 91 -18.73 -1.09 3.72
CA TRP A 91 -17.96 -0.06 4.40
C TRP A 91 -17.01 0.64 3.43
N ASP A 92 -16.81 1.93 3.67
CA ASP A 92 -15.71 2.69 3.08
C ASP A 92 -14.63 2.92 4.12
N ILE A 93 -13.37 2.69 3.71
CA ILE A 93 -12.18 2.96 4.50
C ILE A 93 -11.44 4.10 3.82
N TYR A 94 -11.30 5.21 4.54
CA TYR A 94 -10.58 6.40 4.11
C TYR A 94 -9.23 6.40 4.81
N VAL A 95 -8.13 6.43 4.04
CA VAL A 95 -6.77 6.47 4.59
C VAL A 95 -6.09 7.72 4.05
N ARG A 96 -5.71 8.63 4.94
CA ARG A 96 -4.95 9.83 4.61
C ARG A 96 -3.46 9.58 4.84
N THR A 97 -2.66 9.84 3.82
CA THR A 97 -1.19 9.70 3.88
C THR A 97 -0.50 10.95 3.36
N GLU A 98 0.79 11.09 3.64
CA GLU A 98 1.62 12.07 2.95
C GLU A 98 1.52 11.88 1.43
N LEU A 99 1.50 13.00 0.68
CA LEU A 99 1.43 12.98 -0.77
C LEU A 99 2.85 12.92 -1.36
N LEU A 100 3.20 11.77 -1.91
CA LEU A 100 4.50 11.54 -2.53
C LEU A 100 4.33 10.86 -3.91
N PRO A 101 5.23 11.12 -4.88
CA PRO A 101 5.24 10.37 -6.12
C PRO A 101 5.60 8.90 -5.88
N SER A 102 4.97 8.00 -6.63
CA SER A 102 5.39 6.61 -6.67
C SER A 102 6.76 6.47 -7.35
N LEU A 103 7.47 5.37 -7.06
CA LEU A 103 8.78 5.11 -7.70
C LEU A 103 8.71 5.19 -9.24
N PRO A 104 7.73 4.58 -9.94
CA PRO A 104 7.61 4.73 -11.40
C PRO A 104 7.38 6.17 -11.84
N ASP A 105 6.59 6.96 -11.10
CA ASP A 105 6.31 8.34 -11.44
C ASP A 105 7.54 9.23 -11.26
N TYR A 106 8.30 8.98 -10.20
CA TYR A 106 9.55 9.68 -9.93
C TYR A 106 10.60 9.40 -11.00
N LEU A 107 10.82 8.10 -11.33
CA LEU A 107 11.85 7.68 -12.28
C LEU A 107 11.63 8.18 -13.71
N ARG A 108 10.39 8.46 -14.11
CA ARG A 108 10.10 9.04 -15.44
C ARG A 108 10.82 10.39 -15.69
N ASN A 109 11.06 11.15 -14.63
CA ASN A 109 11.59 12.51 -14.75
C ASN A 109 12.96 12.67 -14.07
N HIS A 110 13.48 11.62 -13.43
CA HIS A 110 14.72 11.69 -12.67
C HIS A 110 15.63 10.52 -13.08
N PRO A 111 16.71 10.82 -13.81
CA PRO A 111 17.73 9.81 -14.09
C PRO A 111 18.27 9.23 -12.77
N HIS A 112 18.43 7.94 -12.72
CA HIS A 112 18.92 7.23 -11.54
C HIS A 112 20.13 6.38 -11.91
N GLY A 113 21.02 6.19 -10.96
CA GLY A 113 22.23 5.41 -11.11
C GLY A 113 22.33 4.28 -10.08
N GLU A 114 23.43 3.56 -10.13
CA GLU A 114 23.70 2.43 -9.23
C GLU A 114 23.59 2.83 -7.74
N ALA A 115 24.07 4.02 -7.37
CA ALA A 115 23.98 4.52 -5.99
C ALA A 115 22.53 4.71 -5.53
N ASP A 116 21.62 5.06 -6.44
CA ASP A 116 20.19 5.21 -6.12
C ASP A 116 19.53 3.86 -5.85
N ILE A 117 19.91 2.82 -6.61
CA ILE A 117 19.43 1.46 -6.39
C ILE A 117 19.91 0.89 -5.08
N ILE A 118 21.17 1.15 -4.71
CA ILE A 118 21.70 0.74 -3.39
C ILE A 118 20.90 1.42 -2.28
N ARG A 119 20.59 2.72 -2.41
CA ARG A 119 19.76 3.45 -1.44
C ARG A 119 18.33 2.93 -1.38
N LEU A 120 17.75 2.64 -2.55
CA LEU A 120 16.42 2.03 -2.65
C LEU A 120 16.38 0.70 -1.88
N GLY A 121 17.31 -0.21 -2.17
CA GLY A 121 17.42 -1.50 -1.49
C GLY A 121 17.60 -1.36 0.02
N ALA A 122 18.52 -0.50 0.45
CA ALA A 122 18.76 -0.24 1.87
C ALA A 122 17.52 0.32 2.57
N GLY A 123 16.82 1.28 1.95
CA GLY A 123 15.58 1.86 2.50
C GLY A 123 14.46 0.83 2.63
N LEU A 124 14.21 0.02 1.58
CA LEU A 124 13.19 -1.02 1.63
C LEU A 124 13.51 -2.10 2.66
N CYS A 125 14.77 -2.53 2.77
CA CYS A 125 15.18 -3.50 3.79
C CYS A 125 15.03 -2.94 5.21
N SER A 126 15.34 -1.65 5.44
CA SER A 126 15.13 -0.98 6.73
C SER A 126 13.66 -0.93 7.11
N ALA A 127 12.79 -0.55 6.17
CA ALA A 127 11.34 -0.56 6.36
C ALA A 127 10.83 -1.96 6.74
N LEU A 128 11.26 -2.99 6.01
CA LEU A 128 10.87 -4.37 6.27
C LEU A 128 11.40 -4.89 7.62
N GLU A 129 12.61 -4.54 8.01
CA GLU A 129 13.12 -4.90 9.34
C GLU A 129 12.21 -4.35 10.45
N THR A 130 11.79 -3.09 10.33
CA THR A 130 10.86 -2.45 11.29
C THR A 130 9.52 -3.17 11.34
N CYS A 131 8.97 -3.55 10.18
CA CYS A 131 7.69 -4.27 10.06
C CYS A 131 7.80 -5.70 10.61
N HIS A 132 8.77 -6.48 10.13
CA HIS A 132 8.91 -7.89 10.45
C HIS A 132 9.19 -8.12 11.94
N ARG A 133 9.95 -7.23 12.61
CA ARG A 133 10.16 -7.28 14.06
C ARG A 133 8.86 -7.17 14.86
N ARG A 134 7.79 -6.64 14.26
CA ARG A 134 6.46 -6.51 14.86
C ARG A 134 5.45 -7.49 14.30
N GLY A 135 5.91 -8.46 13.51
CA GLY A 135 5.06 -9.47 12.91
C GLY A 135 4.19 -8.95 11.75
N ILE A 136 4.52 -7.77 11.20
CA ILE A 136 3.82 -7.20 10.05
C ILE A 136 4.53 -7.66 8.79
N VAL A 137 3.84 -8.44 7.95
CA VAL A 137 4.28 -8.82 6.60
C VAL A 137 3.55 -7.94 5.59
N HIS A 138 4.27 -7.39 4.61
CA HIS A 138 3.69 -6.48 3.63
C HIS A 138 2.84 -7.21 2.59
N GLY A 139 3.42 -8.19 1.91
CA GLY A 139 2.77 -9.12 0.98
C GLY A 139 2.38 -8.54 -0.39
N ASP A 140 2.59 -7.23 -0.66
CA ASP A 140 2.30 -6.59 -1.96
C ASP A 140 3.39 -5.56 -2.33
N ILE A 141 4.66 -5.97 -2.24
CA ILE A 141 5.78 -5.09 -2.60
C ILE A 141 5.94 -5.07 -4.11
N LYS A 142 5.78 -3.87 -4.67
CA LYS A 142 5.90 -3.57 -6.09
C LYS A 142 6.28 -2.10 -6.28
N PRO A 143 6.80 -1.66 -7.45
CA PRO A 143 7.26 -0.29 -7.64
C PRO A 143 6.20 0.78 -7.33
N ARG A 144 4.91 0.49 -7.60
CA ARG A 144 3.81 1.42 -7.33
C ARG A 144 3.54 1.64 -5.83
N ASN A 145 3.98 0.72 -4.98
CA ASN A 145 3.84 0.79 -3.52
C ASN A 145 5.12 1.29 -2.84
N VAL A 146 6.10 1.73 -3.64
CA VAL A 146 7.29 2.44 -3.18
C VAL A 146 7.13 3.91 -3.55
N PHE A 147 7.31 4.79 -2.58
CA PHE A 147 7.16 6.23 -2.71
C PHE A 147 8.49 6.93 -2.50
N VAL A 148 8.65 8.12 -3.08
CA VAL A 148 9.90 8.87 -3.05
C VAL A 148 9.67 10.20 -2.35
N GLY A 149 10.35 10.37 -1.20
CA GLY A 149 10.34 11.60 -0.41
C GLY A 149 11.70 12.30 -0.43
N GLY A 150 11.72 13.56 -0.01
CA GLY A 150 12.94 14.39 -0.03
C GLY A 150 13.29 14.84 -1.46
N GLY A 151 14.54 15.21 -1.68
CA GLY A 151 15.04 15.57 -3.01
C GLY A 151 14.93 17.06 -3.36
N ASN A 152 14.54 17.91 -2.41
CA ASN A 152 14.69 19.36 -2.58
C ASN A 152 16.17 19.72 -2.45
N PHE A 153 16.65 20.65 -3.26
CA PHE A 153 17.99 21.18 -3.55
C PHE A 153 19.21 20.74 -2.68
N ASN A 154 19.01 20.17 -1.49
CA ASN A 154 20.06 19.67 -0.57
C ASN A 154 19.61 18.46 0.27
N GLU A 155 18.42 17.90 0.04
CA GLU A 155 17.95 16.73 0.80
C GLU A 155 18.19 15.44 0.01
N GLN A 156 18.72 14.45 0.70
CA GLN A 156 18.91 13.13 0.13
C GLN A 156 17.54 12.46 -0.12
N VAL A 157 17.36 11.88 -1.29
CA VAL A 157 16.16 11.11 -1.64
C VAL A 157 15.95 9.96 -0.65
N THR A 158 14.75 9.84 -0.12
CA THR A 158 14.33 8.77 0.79
C THR A 158 13.28 7.90 0.11
N TYR A 159 13.48 6.60 0.11
CA TYR A 159 12.51 5.64 -0.41
C TYR A 159 11.65 5.12 0.73
N LYS A 160 10.33 5.13 0.53
CA LYS A 160 9.34 4.78 1.54
C LYS A 160 8.42 3.67 1.04
N LEU A 161 8.23 2.65 1.84
CA LEU A 161 7.30 1.57 1.56
C LEU A 161 5.90 1.94 2.08
N GLY A 162 4.89 1.79 1.26
CA GLY A 162 3.49 2.11 1.59
C GLY A 162 2.50 1.07 1.10
N ASP A 163 1.22 1.33 1.29
CA ASP A 163 0.11 0.45 0.89
C ASP A 163 0.11 -0.92 1.57
N PHE A 164 0.36 -0.93 2.87
CA PHE A 164 0.33 -2.13 3.71
C PHE A 164 -1.06 -2.79 3.77
N GLY A 165 -1.06 -4.12 3.81
CA GLY A 165 -2.26 -4.89 4.13
C GLY A 165 -3.26 -5.09 3.01
N MET A 166 -2.92 -4.69 1.78
CA MET A 166 -3.82 -4.79 0.64
C MET A 166 -3.66 -6.09 -0.17
N ALA A 167 -2.61 -6.89 0.10
CA ALA A 167 -2.27 -8.09 -0.66
C ALA A 167 -3.40 -9.12 -0.75
N GLN A 168 -4.05 -9.38 0.37
CA GLN A 168 -5.12 -10.40 0.44
C GLN A 168 -6.42 -9.96 -0.26
N PHE A 169 -6.50 -8.71 -0.69
CA PHE A 169 -7.64 -8.15 -1.43
C PHE A 169 -7.30 -7.89 -2.91
N SER A 170 -6.04 -8.08 -3.31
CA SER A 170 -5.54 -7.79 -4.67
C SER A 170 -5.76 -8.94 -5.66
N ALA A 171 -6.86 -9.67 -5.58
CA ALA A 171 -7.11 -10.84 -6.43
C ALA A 171 -7.18 -10.56 -7.96
N VAL A 172 -7.05 -9.31 -8.41
CA VAL A 172 -7.32 -8.92 -9.81
C VAL A 172 -6.18 -8.13 -10.49
N ASP A 173 -5.17 -7.68 -9.76
CA ASP A 173 -4.03 -7.03 -10.44
C ASP A 173 -3.06 -8.09 -10.97
N ASN A 174 -2.79 -8.06 -12.30
CA ASN A 174 -1.77 -8.85 -13.02
C ASN A 174 -0.33 -8.55 -12.55
N THR A 175 -0.11 -8.31 -11.25
CA THR A 175 1.18 -7.99 -10.65
C THR A 175 1.84 -9.21 -10.00
N ASN A 176 1.60 -10.40 -10.57
CA ASN A 176 2.27 -11.64 -10.16
C ASN A 176 3.79 -11.60 -10.35
N ASP A 177 4.29 -10.65 -11.18
CA ASP A 177 5.71 -10.53 -11.53
C ASP A 177 6.63 -10.25 -10.32
N PHE A 178 6.09 -9.66 -9.24
CA PHE A 178 6.84 -9.36 -8.01
C PHE A 178 6.61 -10.39 -6.91
N MET A 179 5.67 -11.31 -7.11
CA MET A 179 5.26 -12.27 -6.09
C MET A 179 6.22 -13.45 -6.02
N ALA A 180 6.57 -13.87 -4.82
CA ALA A 180 7.44 -15.00 -4.60
C ALA A 180 6.80 -16.31 -5.12
N PRO A 181 7.60 -17.25 -5.69
CA PRO A 181 7.08 -18.47 -6.30
C PRO A 181 6.22 -19.32 -5.36
N GLU A 182 6.61 -19.41 -4.10
CA GLU A 182 5.85 -20.16 -3.10
C GLU A 182 4.47 -19.55 -2.84
N VAL A 183 4.36 -18.20 -2.89
CA VAL A 183 3.09 -17.49 -2.72
C VAL A 183 2.20 -17.68 -3.95
N LEU A 184 2.77 -17.67 -5.16
CA LEU A 184 2.07 -18.03 -6.40
C LEU A 184 1.53 -19.46 -6.36
N CYS A 185 2.23 -20.37 -5.65
CA CYS A 185 1.78 -21.74 -5.42
C CYS A 185 0.79 -21.88 -4.26
N GLY A 186 0.33 -20.77 -3.66
CA GLY A 186 -0.70 -20.77 -2.61
C GLY A 186 -0.17 -20.80 -1.18
N ALA A 187 1.15 -20.66 -0.96
CA ALA A 187 1.67 -20.48 0.38
C ALA A 187 1.29 -19.09 0.92
N PRO A 188 1.15 -18.92 2.24
CA PRO A 188 0.90 -17.60 2.83
C PRO A 188 2.11 -16.68 2.63
N VAL A 189 1.85 -15.36 2.57
CA VAL A 189 2.91 -14.35 2.57
C VAL A 189 3.76 -14.45 3.83
N SER A 190 5.05 -14.16 3.70
CA SER A 190 6.03 -14.29 4.76
C SER A 190 7.10 -13.19 4.67
N PRO A 191 7.92 -12.97 5.71
CA PRO A 191 9.07 -12.08 5.61
C PRO A 191 10.02 -12.44 4.45
N ALA A 192 10.17 -13.73 4.13
CA ALA A 192 11.00 -14.19 3.01
C ALA A 192 10.39 -13.81 1.64
N SER A 193 9.06 -13.93 1.49
CA SER A 193 8.39 -13.51 0.26
C SER A 193 8.44 -11.99 0.04
N ASP A 194 8.44 -11.17 1.12
CA ASP A 194 8.67 -9.74 1.00
C ASP A 194 10.08 -9.42 0.47
N LEU A 195 11.11 -10.12 0.98
CA LEU A 195 12.48 -9.95 0.50
C LEU A 195 12.66 -10.36 -0.97
N TYR A 196 11.97 -11.43 -1.41
CA TYR A 196 11.92 -11.78 -2.83
C TYR A 196 11.37 -10.63 -3.67
N SER A 197 10.23 -10.06 -3.25
CA SER A 197 9.59 -8.95 -3.95
C SER A 197 10.48 -7.70 -4.01
N VAL A 198 11.23 -7.39 -2.94
CA VAL A 198 12.27 -6.33 -2.97
C VAL A 198 13.33 -6.64 -4.02
N GLY A 199 13.83 -7.88 -4.08
CA GLY A 199 14.78 -8.31 -5.09
C GLY A 199 14.28 -8.07 -6.51
N MET A 200 13.00 -8.35 -6.79
CA MET A 200 12.36 -8.10 -8.09
C MET A 200 12.24 -6.60 -8.41
N VAL A 201 11.90 -5.77 -7.42
CA VAL A 201 11.88 -4.30 -7.60
C VAL A 201 13.27 -3.78 -7.95
N LEU A 202 14.32 -4.23 -7.26
CA LEU A 202 15.70 -3.81 -7.54
C LEU A 202 16.18 -4.30 -8.91
N TYR A 203 15.86 -5.54 -9.28
CA TYR A 203 16.21 -6.11 -10.59
C TYR A 203 15.62 -5.30 -11.74
N LEU A 204 14.34 -4.96 -11.68
CA LEU A 204 13.70 -4.13 -12.71
C LEU A 204 14.24 -2.70 -12.73
N SER A 205 14.58 -2.14 -11.56
CA SER A 205 15.22 -0.82 -11.49
C SER A 205 16.62 -0.82 -12.12
N LEU A 206 17.37 -1.93 -12.03
CA LEU A 206 18.67 -2.10 -12.69
C LEU A 206 18.57 -2.17 -14.22
N ILE A 207 17.56 -2.85 -14.75
CA ILE A 207 17.36 -2.96 -16.21
C ILE A 207 17.15 -1.57 -16.83
N HIS A 208 16.40 -0.70 -16.18
CA HIS A 208 16.13 0.65 -16.68
C HIS A 208 17.34 1.62 -16.62
N ILE A 209 18.44 1.26 -15.95
CA ILE A 209 19.70 2.04 -16.00
C ILE A 209 20.48 1.73 -17.28
N SER A 210 20.29 0.53 -17.83
CA SER A 210 21.10 0.03 -18.96
C SER A 210 20.51 0.38 -20.35
N GLU A 211 19.36 1.05 -20.39
CA GLU A 211 18.73 1.58 -21.61
C GLU A 211 18.89 3.10 -21.71
#